data_bbfe0c0ff1273b0b3d6ffe3f6700841e
#
_entry.id   bbfe0c0ff1273b0b3d6ffe3f6700841e
#
_cell.length_a   1.000
_cell.length_b   1.000
_cell.length_c   1.000
_cell.angle_alpha   90.00
_cell.angle_beta   90.00
_cell.angle_gamma   90.00
#
_symmetry.space_group_name_H-M   'P 1'
#
loop_
_entity.id
_entity.type
_entity.pdbx_description
1 polymer ?
#
loop_
_entity_poly.entity_id
_entity_poly.type
_entity_poly.pdbx_seq_one_letter_code
_entity_poly.pdbx_strand_id
1 'polypeptide(L)'
;MGTQRVTSGSNYVQNIPEAPATASYSRPMAIVTSLFFMWGFLTCLNDILVPHLKSIFDLSYARAMLIQFAFFSAYFLFSVPWAKVVNAIGYKTTMVTGLLTMAVGAFLFVPAASVVSYPLFLTALLVLAAGIAGLQVSANPYVILLGKPETASSRLDLTQAFN
;
A
#
# COMPACT_ATOMS: atom_id res chain seq x y z
N MET A 1 20.84 49.74 12.50
CA MET A 1 20.19 48.55 12.99
C MET A 1 19.45 47.89 11.81
N GLY A 2 20.07 46.96 11.13
CA GLY A 2 19.52 46.32 9.92
C GLY A 2 18.70 45.12 10.29
N THR A 3 17.42 45.12 9.95
CA THR A 3 16.51 43.99 10.05
C THR A 3 16.88 42.95 8.98
N GLN A 4 17.51 41.89 9.36
CA GLN A 4 17.68 40.70 8.52
C GLN A 4 16.31 40.06 8.29
N ARG A 5 15.81 40.12 7.03
CA ARG A 5 14.65 39.36 6.60
C ARG A 5 15.05 37.88 6.53
N VAL A 6 14.40 37.04 7.34
CA VAL A 6 14.48 35.59 7.23
C VAL A 6 13.68 35.17 6.00
N THR A 7 14.38 34.94 4.88
CA THR A 7 13.80 34.42 3.61
C THR A 7 14.13 32.92 3.40
N SER A 8 14.06 32.11 4.47
CA SER A 8 14.53 30.71 4.40
C SER A 8 13.44 29.68 4.13
N GLY A 9 12.18 30.07 3.91
CA GLY A 9 11.09 29.10 3.70
C GLY A 9 10.56 28.98 2.27
N SER A 10 10.94 29.92 1.37
CA SER A 10 10.30 30.04 0.05
C SER A 10 10.96 29.23 -1.07
N ASN A 11 12.21 28.80 -0.92
CA ASN A 11 12.98 28.24 -2.04
C ASN A 11 12.77 26.74 -2.26
N TYR A 12 12.18 26.02 -1.31
CA TYR A 12 11.91 24.59 -1.49
C TYR A 12 10.63 24.31 -2.29
N VAL A 13 9.71 25.28 -2.35
CA VAL A 13 8.43 25.13 -3.09
C VAL A 13 8.60 25.45 -4.59
N GLN A 14 9.65 26.19 -4.99
CA GLN A 14 9.85 26.63 -6.37
C GLN A 14 10.53 25.62 -7.30
N ASN A 15 11.05 24.51 -6.78
CA ASN A 15 11.73 23.48 -7.59
C ASN A 15 10.92 22.20 -7.80
N ILE A 16 9.60 22.24 -7.59
CA ILE A 16 8.74 21.15 -8.07
C ILE A 16 8.60 21.39 -9.58
N PRO A 17 9.06 20.47 -10.45
CA PRO A 17 8.85 20.62 -11.88
C PRO A 17 7.35 20.77 -12.14
N GLU A 18 6.92 21.91 -12.65
CA GLU A 18 5.54 22.07 -13.10
C GLU A 18 5.30 21.00 -14.16
N ALA A 19 4.41 20.09 -13.86
CA ALA A 19 4.00 19.10 -14.81
C ALA A 19 3.39 19.80 -16.03
N PRO A 20 3.78 19.44 -17.26
CA PRO A 20 3.33 20.14 -18.46
C PRO A 20 1.80 20.22 -18.50
N ALA A 21 1.28 21.41 -18.72
CA ALA A 21 -0.15 21.75 -18.69
C ALA A 21 -1.02 20.92 -19.68
N THR A 22 -0.40 20.14 -20.56
CA THR A 22 -1.02 19.29 -21.57
C THR A 22 -0.95 17.78 -21.24
N ALA A 23 -0.33 17.40 -20.12
CA ALA A 23 -0.25 15.97 -19.77
C ALA A 23 -1.63 15.44 -19.34
N SER A 24 -2.14 14.47 -20.08
CA SER A 24 -3.37 13.76 -19.71
C SER A 24 -3.06 12.81 -18.54
N TYR A 25 -3.48 13.19 -17.34
CA TYR A 25 -3.32 12.37 -16.12
C TYR A 25 -4.38 11.28 -15.98
N SER A 26 -5.36 11.22 -16.88
CA SER A 26 -6.48 10.30 -16.79
C SER A 26 -6.06 8.83 -16.80
N ARG A 27 -5.12 8.43 -17.65
CA ARG A 27 -4.63 7.04 -17.70
C ARG A 27 -3.85 6.63 -16.45
N PRO A 28 -2.82 7.38 -16.00
CA PRO A 28 -2.15 7.07 -14.74
C PRO A 28 -3.10 7.04 -13.54
N MET A 29 -4.07 7.97 -13.50
CA MET A 29 -5.07 8.04 -12.45
C MET A 29 -5.98 6.81 -12.45
N ALA A 30 -6.49 6.39 -13.61
CA ALA A 30 -7.32 5.19 -13.74
C ALA A 30 -6.56 3.92 -13.29
N ILE A 31 -5.28 3.78 -13.65
CA ILE A 31 -4.44 2.64 -13.23
C ILE A 31 -4.32 2.63 -11.72
N VAL A 32 -3.95 3.76 -11.10
CA VAL A 32 -3.77 3.82 -9.65
C VAL A 32 -5.08 3.61 -8.91
N THR A 33 -6.19 4.18 -9.38
CA THR A 33 -7.53 3.92 -8.81
C THR A 33 -7.89 2.44 -8.87
N SER A 34 -7.57 1.75 -9.97
CA SER A 34 -7.76 0.29 -10.07
C SER A 34 -6.91 -0.48 -9.06
N LEU A 35 -5.69 -0.02 -8.77
CA LEU A 35 -4.85 -0.62 -7.72
C LEU A 35 -5.44 -0.43 -6.33
N PHE A 36 -6.02 0.73 -6.03
CA PHE A 36 -6.72 0.98 -4.77
C PHE A 36 -7.94 0.06 -4.63
N PHE A 37 -8.74 -0.07 -5.69
CA PHE A 37 -9.86 -1.00 -5.71
C PHE A 37 -9.42 -2.45 -5.43
N MET A 38 -8.39 -2.92 -6.13
CA MET A 38 -7.84 -4.27 -5.93
C MET A 38 -7.33 -4.47 -4.51
N TRP A 39 -6.68 -3.46 -3.96
CA TRP A 39 -6.22 -3.50 -2.57
C TRP A 39 -7.39 -3.60 -1.59
N GLY A 40 -8.41 -2.73 -1.68
CA GLY A 40 -9.60 -2.80 -0.82
C GLY A 40 -10.31 -4.14 -0.94
N PHE A 41 -10.46 -4.65 -2.16
CA PHE A 41 -11.05 -5.97 -2.41
C PHE A 41 -10.27 -7.10 -1.69
N LEU A 42 -8.94 -7.09 -1.77
CA LEU A 42 -8.11 -8.10 -1.09
C LEU A 42 -8.17 -7.96 0.43
N THR A 43 -8.28 -6.75 0.95
CA THR A 43 -8.44 -6.50 2.40
C THR A 43 -9.78 -7.04 2.89
N CYS A 44 -10.87 -6.79 2.17
CA CYS A 44 -12.19 -7.36 2.48
C CYS A 44 -12.20 -8.88 2.42
N LEU A 45 -11.52 -9.48 1.44
CA LEU A 45 -11.38 -10.94 1.37
C LEU A 45 -10.64 -11.50 2.59
N ASN A 46 -9.62 -10.80 3.08
CA ASN A 46 -8.91 -11.21 4.29
C ASN A 46 -9.85 -11.23 5.52
N ASP A 47 -10.72 -10.23 5.67
CA ASP A 47 -11.66 -10.17 6.78
C ASP A 47 -12.69 -11.30 6.75
N ILE A 48 -13.13 -11.70 5.54
CA ILE A 48 -14.02 -12.85 5.35
C ILE A 48 -13.26 -14.18 5.62
N LEU A 49 -11.97 -14.21 5.31
CA LEU A 49 -11.15 -15.40 5.44
C LEU A 49 -10.91 -15.80 6.91
N VAL A 50 -10.81 -14.83 7.83
CA VAL A 50 -10.53 -15.10 9.25
C VAL A 50 -11.57 -16.00 9.92
N PRO A 51 -12.90 -15.73 9.83
CA PRO A 51 -13.94 -16.65 10.35
C PRO A 51 -13.90 -18.02 9.70
N HIS A 52 -13.64 -18.08 8.39
CA HIS A 52 -13.56 -19.33 7.64
C HIS A 52 -12.38 -20.20 8.10
N LEU A 53 -11.21 -19.59 8.30
CA LEU A 53 -10.04 -20.28 8.85
C LEU A 53 -10.28 -20.78 10.27
N LYS A 54 -10.97 -19.99 11.08
CA LYS A 54 -11.33 -20.40 12.43
C LYS A 54 -12.15 -21.69 12.43
N SER A 55 -13.07 -21.86 11.48
CA SER A 55 -13.89 -23.06 11.36
C SER A 55 -13.13 -24.28 10.80
N ILE A 56 -12.21 -24.08 9.84
CA ILE A 56 -11.43 -25.17 9.23
C ILE A 56 -10.37 -25.71 10.16
N PHE A 57 -9.66 -24.83 10.86
CA PHE A 57 -8.55 -25.20 11.75
C PHE A 57 -8.97 -25.41 13.20
N ASP A 58 -10.26 -25.30 13.52
CA ASP A 58 -10.79 -25.33 14.90
C ASP A 58 -9.98 -24.43 15.85
N LEU A 59 -9.73 -23.19 15.39
CA LEU A 59 -8.85 -22.26 16.07
C LEU A 59 -9.52 -21.70 17.33
N SER A 60 -8.76 -21.66 18.41
CA SER A 60 -9.13 -20.86 19.58
C SER A 60 -9.26 -19.39 19.20
N TYR A 61 -10.06 -18.64 19.94
CA TYR A 61 -10.25 -17.20 19.70
C TYR A 61 -8.92 -16.42 19.66
N ALA A 62 -7.98 -16.79 20.56
CA ALA A 62 -6.64 -16.19 20.58
C ALA A 62 -5.85 -16.43 19.29
N ARG A 63 -5.92 -17.63 18.69
CA ARG A 63 -5.25 -17.92 17.40
C ARG A 63 -5.91 -17.17 16.24
N ALA A 64 -7.24 -17.02 16.24
CA ALA A 64 -7.92 -16.20 15.25
C ALA A 64 -7.49 -14.72 15.34
N MET A 65 -7.32 -14.17 16.56
CA MET A 65 -6.80 -12.81 16.74
C MET A 65 -5.33 -12.67 16.30
N LEU A 66 -4.51 -13.73 16.38
CA LEU A 66 -3.14 -13.73 15.86
C LEU A 66 -3.09 -13.50 14.35
N ILE A 67 -4.07 -13.95 13.59
CA ILE A 67 -4.16 -13.69 12.14
C ILE A 67 -4.26 -12.19 11.89
N GLN A 68 -5.18 -11.53 12.57
CA GLN A 68 -5.37 -10.09 12.46
C GLN A 68 -4.15 -9.31 12.95
N PHE A 69 -3.57 -9.73 14.07
CA PHE A 69 -2.35 -9.14 14.61
C PHE A 69 -1.16 -9.28 13.65
N ALA A 70 -0.97 -10.45 13.04
CA ALA A 70 0.09 -10.68 12.05
C ALA A 70 -0.07 -9.77 10.83
N PHE A 71 -1.32 -9.61 10.34
CA PHE A 71 -1.63 -8.75 9.20
C PHE A 71 -1.26 -7.28 9.49
N PHE A 72 -1.76 -6.71 10.58
CA PHE A 72 -1.46 -5.32 10.95
C PHE A 72 0.00 -5.10 11.36
N SER A 73 0.63 -6.09 12.01
CA SER A 73 2.06 -6.03 12.34
C SER A 73 2.93 -5.96 11.09
N ALA A 74 2.54 -6.66 10.01
CA ALA A 74 3.24 -6.58 8.73
C ALA A 74 3.22 -5.15 8.17
N TYR A 75 2.10 -4.44 8.26
CA TYR A 75 2.03 -3.04 7.84
C TYR A 75 3.04 -2.16 8.59
N PHE A 76 3.09 -2.30 9.90
CA PHE A 76 4.01 -1.53 10.74
C PHE A 76 5.47 -1.85 10.43
N LEU A 77 5.82 -3.14 10.41
CA LEU A 77 7.19 -3.60 10.22
C LEU A 77 7.73 -3.29 8.82
N PHE A 78 6.90 -3.44 7.78
CA PHE A 78 7.33 -3.28 6.39
C PHE A 78 7.17 -1.86 5.84
N SER A 79 6.44 -0.96 6.51
CA SER A 79 6.25 0.42 6.05
C SER A 79 7.58 1.19 5.94
N VAL A 80 8.47 1.06 6.94
CA VAL A 80 9.78 1.73 6.96
C VAL A 80 10.73 1.18 5.89
N PRO A 81 10.94 -0.14 5.75
CA PRO A 81 11.68 -0.72 4.63
C PRO A 81 11.15 -0.26 3.26
N TRP A 82 9.84 -0.29 3.04
CA TRP A 82 9.24 0.14 1.78
C TRP A 82 9.44 1.63 1.50
N ALA A 83 9.43 2.50 2.50
CA ALA A 83 9.76 3.91 2.34
C ALA A 83 11.21 4.11 1.82
N LYS A 84 12.16 3.29 2.30
CA LYS A 84 13.54 3.30 1.78
C LYS A 84 13.60 2.80 0.34
N VAL A 85 12.84 1.76 0.01
CA VAL A 85 12.74 1.23 -1.36
C VAL A 85 12.18 2.29 -2.32
N VAL A 86 11.12 3.01 -1.92
CA VAL A 86 10.57 4.12 -2.71
C VAL A 86 11.62 5.17 -3.02
N ASN A 87 12.44 5.54 -2.02
CA ASN A 87 13.51 6.52 -2.21
C ASN A 87 14.63 6.00 -3.13
N ALA A 88 14.86 4.69 -3.17
CA ALA A 88 15.92 4.09 -3.98
C ALA A 88 15.51 3.85 -5.44
N ILE A 89 14.30 3.34 -5.69
CA ILE A 89 13.85 2.89 -7.02
C ILE A 89 12.64 3.65 -7.57
N GLY A 90 12.10 4.59 -6.78
CA GLY A 90 10.95 5.44 -7.15
C GLY A 90 9.59 4.77 -6.99
N TYR A 91 8.53 5.57 -7.08
CA TYR A 91 7.16 5.15 -6.79
C TYR A 91 6.64 4.03 -7.69
N LYS A 92 6.81 4.15 -9.02
CA LYS A 92 6.27 3.20 -10.00
C LYS A 92 6.88 1.80 -9.84
N THR A 93 8.21 1.73 -9.70
CA THR A 93 8.90 0.45 -9.53
C THR A 93 8.54 -0.19 -8.19
N THR A 94 8.38 0.63 -7.15
CA THR A 94 7.95 0.13 -5.84
C THR A 94 6.51 -0.41 -5.87
N MET A 95 5.58 0.22 -6.62
CA MET A 95 4.25 -0.34 -6.82
C MET A 95 4.30 -1.72 -7.49
N VAL A 96 5.11 -1.87 -8.53
CA VAL A 96 5.27 -3.16 -9.23
C VAL A 96 5.88 -4.21 -8.29
N THR A 97 6.92 -3.87 -7.54
CA THR A 97 7.52 -4.81 -6.58
C THR A 97 6.56 -5.17 -5.44
N GLY A 98 5.75 -4.22 -4.96
CA GLY A 98 4.68 -4.48 -4.02
C GLY A 98 3.64 -5.46 -4.55
N LEU A 99 3.19 -5.28 -5.80
CA LEU A 99 2.26 -6.20 -6.48
C LEU A 99 2.86 -7.60 -6.65
N LEU A 100 4.13 -7.70 -7.03
CA LEU A 100 4.82 -8.99 -7.13
C LEU A 100 4.92 -9.69 -5.77
N THR A 101 5.22 -8.94 -4.71
CA THR A 101 5.24 -9.47 -3.34
C THR A 101 3.85 -9.97 -2.92
N MET A 102 2.78 -9.23 -3.25
CA MET A 102 1.40 -9.66 -3.04
C MET A 102 1.07 -10.94 -3.79
N ALA A 103 1.49 -11.05 -5.07
CA ALA A 103 1.28 -12.24 -5.87
C ALA A 103 1.98 -13.46 -5.26
N VAL A 104 3.22 -13.31 -4.80
CA VAL A 104 3.95 -14.38 -4.09
C VAL A 104 3.20 -14.78 -2.82
N GLY A 105 2.74 -13.82 -2.01
CA GLY A 105 1.90 -14.09 -0.84
C GLY A 105 0.64 -14.86 -1.19
N ALA A 106 -0.07 -14.46 -2.25
CA ALA A 106 -1.27 -15.14 -2.72
C ALA A 106 -0.99 -16.58 -3.19
N PHE A 107 0.11 -16.81 -3.92
CA PHE A 107 0.50 -18.17 -4.33
C PHE A 107 0.88 -19.07 -3.15
N LEU A 108 1.43 -18.52 -2.07
CA LEU A 108 1.75 -19.29 -0.86
C LEU A 108 0.51 -19.83 -0.13
N PHE A 109 -0.69 -19.26 -0.37
CA PHE A 109 -1.92 -19.82 0.17
C PHE A 109 -2.27 -21.19 -0.43
N VAL A 110 -1.88 -21.47 -1.68
CA VAL A 110 -2.16 -22.75 -2.33
C VAL A 110 -1.51 -23.92 -1.59
N PRO A 111 -0.18 -23.95 -1.35
CA PRO A 111 0.43 -25.01 -0.54
C PRO A 111 -0.02 -24.96 0.92
N ALA A 112 -0.31 -23.79 1.49
CA ALA A 112 -0.80 -23.67 2.85
C ALA A 112 -2.15 -24.37 3.02
N ALA A 113 -3.04 -24.25 2.05
CA ALA A 113 -4.33 -24.92 2.05
C ALA A 113 -4.20 -26.44 1.80
N SER A 114 -3.29 -26.89 0.92
CA SER A 114 -3.10 -28.30 0.60
C SER A 114 -2.52 -29.10 1.77
N VAL A 115 -1.60 -28.50 2.54
CA VAL A 115 -0.98 -29.14 3.72
C VAL A 115 -1.78 -28.88 5.01
N VAL A 116 -2.80 -28.02 4.95
CA VAL A 116 -3.62 -27.59 6.11
C VAL A 116 -2.72 -27.10 7.26
N SER A 117 -1.72 -26.27 6.96
CA SER A 117 -0.72 -25.79 7.91
C SER A 117 -0.97 -24.37 8.33
N TYR A 118 -1.38 -24.15 9.57
CA TYR A 118 -1.60 -22.82 10.16
C TYR A 118 -0.37 -21.91 10.12
N PRO A 119 0.87 -22.37 10.46
CA PRO A 119 2.06 -21.52 10.34
C PRO A 119 2.36 -21.07 8.91
N LEU A 120 2.17 -21.97 7.94
CA LEU A 120 2.37 -21.64 6.52
C LEU A 120 1.35 -20.61 6.05
N PHE A 121 0.11 -20.74 6.55
CA PHE A 121 -0.96 -19.80 6.28
C PHE A 121 -0.63 -18.39 6.82
N LEU A 122 -0.15 -18.29 8.08
CA LEU A 122 0.32 -17.04 8.67
C LEU A 122 1.47 -16.41 7.88
N THR A 123 2.40 -17.23 7.39
CA THR A 123 3.52 -16.75 6.56
C THR A 123 3.02 -16.19 5.23
N ALA A 124 2.11 -16.88 4.56
CA ALA A 124 1.49 -16.41 3.33
C ALA A 124 0.78 -15.05 3.53
N LEU A 125 0.04 -14.93 4.62
CA LEU A 125 -0.64 -13.70 5.00
C LEU A 125 0.33 -12.54 5.27
N LEU A 126 1.42 -12.83 5.98
CA LEU A 126 2.44 -11.83 6.30
C LEU A 126 3.14 -11.31 5.04
N VAL A 127 3.45 -12.18 4.08
CA VAL A 127 4.02 -11.81 2.78
C VAL A 127 3.02 -10.99 1.96
N LEU A 128 1.75 -11.40 1.93
CA LEU A 128 0.69 -10.65 1.26
C LEU A 128 0.56 -9.24 1.85
N ALA A 129 0.47 -9.13 3.17
CA ALA A 129 0.34 -7.86 3.87
C ALA A 129 1.58 -6.95 3.68
N ALA A 130 2.78 -7.54 3.64
CA ALA A 130 4.00 -6.80 3.32
C ALA A 130 3.94 -6.19 1.91
N GLY A 131 3.42 -6.91 0.91
CA GLY A 131 3.20 -6.40 -0.44
C GLY A 131 2.17 -5.27 -0.49
N ILE A 132 1.06 -5.40 0.24
CA ILE A 132 0.05 -4.35 0.38
C ILE A 132 0.65 -3.10 1.02
N ALA A 133 1.47 -3.23 2.07
CA ALA A 133 2.17 -2.10 2.69
C ALA A 133 3.07 -1.36 1.67
N GLY A 134 3.79 -2.09 0.82
CA GLY A 134 4.61 -1.52 -0.25
C GLY A 134 3.79 -0.75 -1.28
N LEU A 135 2.65 -1.30 -1.68
CA LEU A 135 1.72 -0.63 -2.60
C LEU A 135 1.19 0.67 -1.97
N GLN A 136 0.79 0.64 -0.72
CA GLN A 136 0.24 1.79 0.00
C GLN A 136 1.25 2.92 0.17
N VAL A 137 2.47 2.58 0.61
CA VAL A 137 3.56 3.56 0.83
C VAL A 137 3.97 4.24 -0.48
N SER A 138 3.82 3.58 -1.62
CA SER A 138 4.17 4.13 -2.93
C SER A 138 3.01 4.78 -3.67
N ALA A 139 1.80 4.22 -3.61
CA ALA A 139 0.64 4.69 -4.36
C ALA A 139 0.05 5.99 -3.79
N ASN A 140 -0.05 6.14 -2.46
CA ASN A 140 -0.59 7.35 -1.84
C ASN A 140 0.20 8.62 -2.22
N PRO A 141 1.53 8.69 -2.02
CA PRO A 141 2.31 9.84 -2.46
C PRO A 141 2.30 10.03 -3.99
N TYR A 142 2.26 8.93 -4.75
CA TYR A 142 2.21 9.01 -6.20
C TYR A 142 0.94 9.72 -6.70
N VAL A 143 -0.24 9.42 -6.12
CA VAL A 143 -1.50 10.11 -6.44
C VAL A 143 -1.41 11.61 -6.15
N ILE A 144 -0.80 11.99 -5.03
CA ILE A 144 -0.60 13.39 -4.66
C ILE A 144 0.26 14.12 -5.71
N LEU A 145 1.33 13.46 -6.18
CA LEU A 145 2.24 14.02 -7.17
C LEU A 145 1.70 14.01 -8.62
N LEU A 146 0.58 13.32 -8.86
CA LEU A 146 0.00 13.13 -10.19
C LEU A 146 -0.91 14.30 -10.58
N GLY A 147 -0.38 15.51 -10.78
CA GLY A 147 -1.14 16.66 -11.24
C GLY A 147 -0.94 17.90 -10.35
N LYS A 148 -1.88 18.85 -10.45
CA LYS A 148 -1.75 20.14 -9.76
C LYS A 148 -1.87 19.99 -8.24
N PRO A 149 -1.05 20.72 -7.45
CA PRO A 149 -1.08 20.66 -5.98
C PRO A 149 -2.47 21.00 -5.39
N GLU A 150 -3.21 21.93 -6.00
CA GLU A 150 -4.51 22.41 -5.49
C GLU A 150 -5.59 21.31 -5.48
N THR A 151 -5.46 20.29 -6.35
CA THR A 151 -6.39 19.18 -6.44
C THR A 151 -5.86 17.86 -5.85
N ALA A 152 -4.72 17.89 -5.17
CA ALA A 152 -4.04 16.72 -4.64
C ALA A 152 -4.91 15.94 -3.63
N SER A 153 -5.53 16.65 -2.68
CA SER A 153 -6.44 16.07 -1.69
C SER A 153 -7.64 15.39 -2.37
N SER A 154 -8.34 16.09 -3.26
CA SER A 154 -9.51 15.54 -3.96
C SER A 154 -9.17 14.29 -4.77
N ARG A 155 -7.97 14.22 -5.38
CA ARG A 155 -7.51 13.02 -6.10
C ARG A 155 -7.26 11.86 -5.15
N LEU A 156 -6.63 12.13 -4.01
CA LEU A 156 -6.38 11.10 -3.00
C LEU A 156 -7.70 10.58 -2.43
N ASP A 157 -8.62 11.48 -2.07
CA ASP A 157 -9.94 11.12 -1.56
C ASP A 157 -10.73 10.28 -2.58
N LEU A 158 -10.69 10.68 -3.87
CA LEU A 158 -11.33 9.94 -4.94
C LEU A 158 -10.75 8.52 -5.08
N THR A 159 -9.42 8.36 -5.09
CA THR A 159 -8.80 7.03 -5.19
C THR A 159 -9.08 6.17 -3.96
N GLN A 160 -9.10 6.75 -2.77
CA GLN A 160 -9.42 6.03 -1.54
C GLN A 160 -10.90 5.65 -1.43
N ALA A 161 -11.81 6.40 -2.07
CA ALA A 161 -13.23 6.03 -2.13
C ALA A 161 -13.48 4.71 -2.89
N PHE A 162 -12.54 4.28 -3.72
CA PHE A 162 -12.58 2.99 -4.42
C PHE A 162 -11.90 1.85 -3.65
N ASN A 163 -11.30 2.13 -2.50
CA ASN A 163 -10.66 1.14 -1.63
C ASN A 163 -11.64 0.63 -0.53
#